data_0cdd25d3cb48caad4f5099e2fdb2e2c1
#
_entry.id   0cdd25d3cb48caad4f5099e2fdb2e2c1
#
_cell.length_a   1.000
_cell.length_b   1.000
_cell.length_c   1.000
_cell.angle_alpha   90.00
_cell.angle_beta   90.00
_cell.angle_gamma   90.00
#
_symmetry.space_group_name_H-M   'P 1'
#
loop_
_entity.id
_entity.type
_entity.pdbx_description
1 polymer ?
#
loop_
_entity_poly.entity_id
_entity_poly.type
_entity_poly.pdbx_seq_one_letter_code
_entity_poly.pdbx_strand_id
1 'polypeptide(L)' 'MKVLHILNDGPDKTATSIIAQHTEINDVEVIDLTDMDISYDELVDRIEQCERVISW' A
#
# COMPACT_ATOMS: atom_id res chain seq x y z
N MET A 1 -6.16 9.16 9.16
CA MET A 1 -5.59 9.37 7.81
C MET A 1 -5.42 8.02 7.12
N LYS A 2 -5.82 7.91 5.89
CA LYS A 2 -5.68 6.67 5.14
C LYS A 2 -4.40 6.67 4.32
N VAL A 3 -3.57 5.66 4.51
CA VAL A 3 -2.27 5.53 3.84
C VAL A 3 -2.27 4.27 2.98
N LEU A 4 -1.81 4.41 1.74
CA LEU A 4 -1.67 3.28 0.83
C LEU A 4 -0.20 2.94 0.65
N HIS A 5 0.15 1.68 0.88
CA HIS A 5 1.47 1.15 0.60
C HIS A 5 1.43 0.28 -0.65
N ILE A 6 2.25 0.59 -1.63
CA ILE A 6 2.35 -0.18 -2.87
C ILE A 6 3.69 -0.92 -2.89
N LEU A 7 3.61 -2.24 -2.96
CA LEU A 7 4.79 -3.11 -3.02
C LEU A 7 5.05 -3.51 -4.46
N ASN A 8 6.03 -2.90 -5.10
CA ASN A 8 6.35 -3.15 -6.51
C ASN A 8 7.07 -4.48 -6.72
N ASP A 9 7.96 -4.83 -5.82
CA ASP A 9 8.80 -6.03 -5.93
C ASP A 9 8.39 -7.13 -4.94
N GLY A 10 7.19 -7.01 -4.37
CA GLY A 10 6.71 -7.96 -3.40
C GLY A 10 7.08 -7.62 -1.96
N PRO A 11 6.74 -8.50 -1.00
CA PRO A 11 6.98 -8.23 0.41
C PRO A 11 8.47 -8.07 0.73
N ASP A 12 8.77 -7.06 1.52
CA ASP A 12 10.11 -6.75 1.99
C ASP A 12 10.05 -6.60 3.52
N LYS A 13 11.08 -7.06 4.21
CA LYS A 13 11.12 -6.98 5.68
C LYS A 13 11.04 -5.55 6.19
N THR A 14 11.73 -4.63 5.51
CA THR A 14 11.71 -3.22 5.88
C THR A 14 10.33 -2.62 5.67
N ALA A 15 9.72 -2.88 4.52
CA ALA A 15 8.38 -2.41 4.21
C ALA A 15 7.36 -2.98 5.20
N THR A 16 7.42 -4.28 5.47
CA THR A 16 6.51 -4.94 6.40
C THR A 16 6.60 -4.33 7.80
N SER A 17 7.81 -4.06 8.26
CA SER A 17 8.04 -3.46 9.57
C SER A 17 7.45 -2.06 9.67
N ILE A 18 7.66 -1.24 8.66
CA ILE A 18 7.14 0.13 8.62
C ILE A 18 5.61 0.14 8.51
N ILE A 19 5.07 -0.74 7.68
CA ILE A 19 3.61 -0.88 7.53
C ILE A 19 2.96 -1.26 8.87
N ALA A 20 3.56 -2.19 9.59
CA ALA A 20 3.06 -2.60 10.89
C ALA A 20 3.00 -1.44 11.88
N GLN A 21 4.02 -0.58 11.88
CA GLN A 21 4.03 0.61 12.72
C GLN A 21 2.96 1.61 12.31
N HIS A 22 2.78 1.84 11.01
CA HIS A 22 1.75 2.75 10.50
C HIS A 22 0.35 2.26 10.84
N THR A 23 0.12 0.96 10.80
CA THR A 23 -1.18 0.36 11.07
C THR A 23 -1.67 0.64 12.49
N GLU A 24 -0.75 0.83 13.43
CA GLU A 24 -1.11 1.17 14.81
C GLU A 24 -1.68 2.58 14.94
N ILE A 25 -1.36 3.48 14.01
CA ILE A 25 -1.70 4.89 14.10
C ILE A 25 -2.72 5.32 13.06
N ASN A 26 -2.70 4.71 11.88
CA ASN A 26 -3.47 5.11 10.72
C ASN A 26 -4.23 3.94 10.11
N ASP A 27 -5.24 4.27 9.28
CA ASP A 27 -5.83 3.29 8.36
C ASP A 27 -4.84 3.01 7.25
N VAL A 28 -4.40 1.77 7.16
CA VAL A 28 -3.39 1.37 6.16
C VAL A 28 -3.97 0.34 5.22
N GLU A 29 -3.79 0.58 3.93
CA GLU A 29 -4.10 -0.38 2.88
C GLU A 29 -2.80 -0.77 2.17
N VAL A 30 -2.64 -2.04 1.86
CA VAL A 30 -1.44 -2.56 1.21
C VAL A 30 -1.82 -3.22 -0.10
N ILE A 31 -1.13 -2.85 -1.18
CA ILE A 31 -1.29 -3.48 -2.49
C ILE A 31 0.06 -4.07 -2.89
N ASP A 32 0.10 -5.40 -3.07
CA ASP A 32 1.27 -6.11 -3.56
C ASP A 32 1.09 -6.38 -5.05
N LEU A 33 1.84 -5.67 -5.88
CA LEU A 33 1.71 -5.76 -7.33
C LEU A 33 2.23 -7.08 -7.91
N THR A 34 3.00 -7.84 -7.13
CA THR A 34 3.49 -9.14 -7.58
C THR A 34 2.50 -10.26 -7.31
N ASP A 35 1.60 -10.07 -6.37
CA ASP A 35 0.69 -11.11 -5.89
C ASP A 35 -0.76 -10.88 -6.30
N MET A 36 -1.12 -9.66 -6.69
CA MET A 36 -2.48 -9.30 -7.06
C MET A 36 -2.56 -8.93 -8.53
N ASP A 37 -3.57 -9.47 -9.22
CA ASP A 37 -3.89 -9.08 -10.59
C ASP A 37 -4.87 -7.91 -10.55
N ILE A 38 -4.35 -6.73 -10.23
CA ILE A 38 -5.15 -5.52 -10.12
C ILE A 38 -5.05 -4.71 -11.42
N SER A 39 -6.20 -4.24 -11.90
CA SER A 39 -6.22 -3.39 -13.08
C SER A 39 -5.70 -1.99 -12.75
N TYR A 40 -5.21 -1.30 -13.78
CA TYR A 40 -4.72 0.07 -13.63
C TYR A 40 -5.82 1.00 -13.10
N ASP A 41 -7.03 0.87 -13.63
CA ASP A 41 -8.17 1.69 -13.21
C ASP A 41 -8.49 1.50 -11.72
N GLU A 42 -8.46 0.27 -11.27
CA GLU A 42 -8.71 -0.04 -9.87
C GLU A 42 -7.60 0.50 -8.97
N LEU A 43 -6.35 0.42 -9.42
CA LEU A 43 -5.23 0.97 -8.70
C LEU A 43 -5.35 2.48 -8.54
N VAL A 44 -5.72 3.18 -9.60
CA VAL A 44 -5.93 4.64 -9.56
C VAL A 44 -7.05 5.00 -8.60
N ASP A 45 -8.15 4.26 -8.60
CA ASP A 45 -9.24 4.47 -7.63
C ASP A 45 -8.76 4.36 -6.19
N ARG A 46 -7.93 3.37 -5.91
CA ARG A 46 -7.38 3.18 -4.56
C ARG A 46 -6.49 4.34 -4.16
N ILE A 47 -5.66 4.81 -5.08
CA ILE A 47 -4.77 5.94 -4.85
C ILE A 47 -5.58 7.20 -4.52
N GLU A 48 -6.65 7.45 -5.25
CA GLU A 48 -7.49 8.63 -5.04
C GLU A 48 -8.23 8.61 -3.71
N GLN A 49 -8.53 7.43 -3.19
CA GLN A 49 -9.21 7.28 -1.91
C GLN A 49 -8.29 7.47 -0.71
N CYS A 50 -6.99 7.44 -0.92
CA CYS A 50 -6.01 7.55 0.15
C CYS A 50 -5.43 8.94 0.22
N GLU A 51 -5.14 9.39 1.43
CA GLU A 51 -4.54 10.71 1.65
C GLU A 51 -3.04 10.70 1.38
N ARG A 52 -2.41 9.55 1.48
CA ARG A 52 -0.99 9.39 1.26
C ARG A 52 -0.70 8.06 0.58
N VAL A 53 0.26 8.06 -0.34
CA VAL A 53 0.69 6.85 -1.04
C VAL A 53 2.20 6.71 -0.87
N ILE A 54 2.63 5.52 -0.47
CA ILE A 54 4.04 5.18 -0.33
C ILE A 54 4.34 4.00 -1.24
N SER A 55 5.29 4.16 -2.15
CA SER A 55 5.72 3.11 -3.07
C SER A 55 7.04 2.51 -2.60
N TRP A 56 7.11 1.20 -2.61
CA TRP A 56 8.29 0.45 -2.20
C TRP A 56 9.01 -0.23 -3.37
#